data_2789e97d90d59eb3bca609643b98cd43
#
_entry.id   2789e97d90d59eb3bca609643b98cd43
#
_cell.length_a   1.000
_cell.length_b   1.000
_cell.length_c   1.000
_cell.angle_alpha   90.00
_cell.angle_beta   90.00
_cell.angle_gamma   90.00
#
_symmetry.space_group_name_H-M   'P 1'
#
loop_
_entity.id
_entity.type
_entity.pdbx_description
1 polymer ?
#
loop_
_entity_poly.entity_id
_entity_poly.type
_entity_poly.pdbx_seq_one_letter_code
_entity_poly.pdbx_strand_id
1 'polypeptide(L)'
;MPRRADPARKPAMLAAIIDALRDRPLSSVTFRSLADALDVSTYALVYHFGTHDELVVEIVQALVARQEGIIDAERSSSPTLEAHLEAVRESWHGAMQPLTRPLLRLELEAALLEVVRPDLRAGARDVHSRWLQWQTDSLMRLGVDRDRAALEARLLVDQLYGLQFDLVISGDDSGISALSQRAIDDYRDRITALLAAPLA
;
A
#
# COMPACT_ATOMS: atom_id res chain seq x y z
N MET A 1 -31.44 -12.12 27.68
CA MET A 1 -31.03 -10.77 27.30
C MET A 1 -30.21 -10.87 25.99
N PRO A 2 -30.53 -10.15 24.93
CA PRO A 2 -29.69 -10.17 23.72
C PRO A 2 -28.32 -9.59 24.08
N ARG A 3 -27.28 -10.36 23.82
CA ARG A 3 -25.89 -9.94 24.04
C ARG A 3 -25.60 -8.74 23.12
N ARG A 4 -25.32 -7.57 23.72
CA ARG A 4 -25.01 -6.34 22.99
C ARG A 4 -23.86 -6.66 22.02
N ALA A 5 -24.03 -6.35 20.73
CA ALA A 5 -22.99 -6.59 19.73
C ALA A 5 -21.71 -5.84 20.17
N ASP A 6 -20.61 -6.56 20.31
CA ASP A 6 -19.32 -5.97 20.63
C ASP A 6 -18.78 -5.25 19.39
N PRO A 7 -18.67 -3.91 19.41
CA PRO A 7 -18.24 -3.13 18.24
C PRO A 7 -16.78 -3.43 17.85
N ALA A 8 -15.96 -3.95 18.77
CA ALA A 8 -14.57 -4.31 18.49
C ALA A 8 -14.42 -5.65 17.75
N ARG A 9 -15.48 -6.48 17.74
CA ARG A 9 -15.42 -7.85 17.22
C ARG A 9 -15.20 -7.90 15.71
N LYS A 10 -15.89 -7.07 14.94
CA LYS A 10 -15.77 -7.04 13.46
C LYS A 10 -14.37 -6.59 13.02
N PRO A 11 -13.80 -5.47 13.52
CA PRO A 11 -12.42 -5.08 13.21
C PRO A 11 -11.37 -6.13 13.60
N ALA A 12 -11.51 -6.75 14.78
CA ALA A 12 -10.60 -7.80 15.21
C ALA A 12 -10.67 -9.03 14.30
N MET A 13 -11.87 -9.40 13.84
CA MET A 13 -12.06 -10.50 12.90
C MET A 13 -11.48 -10.18 11.53
N LEU A 14 -11.64 -8.94 11.05
CA LEU A 14 -11.05 -8.49 9.78
C LEU A 14 -9.52 -8.53 9.83
N ALA A 15 -8.91 -8.08 10.93
CA ALA A 15 -7.46 -8.18 11.12
C ALA A 15 -6.99 -9.64 11.12
N ALA A 16 -7.69 -10.55 11.77
CA ALA A 16 -7.38 -11.98 11.77
C ALA A 16 -7.56 -12.61 10.37
N ILE A 17 -8.54 -12.15 9.59
CA ILE A 17 -8.72 -12.58 8.19
C ILE A 17 -7.50 -12.17 7.35
N ILE A 18 -7.07 -10.91 7.44
CA ILE A 18 -5.90 -10.40 6.70
C ILE A 18 -4.64 -11.20 7.10
N ASP A 19 -4.48 -11.49 8.38
CA ASP A 19 -3.36 -12.31 8.86
C ASP A 19 -3.41 -13.74 8.30
N ALA A 20 -4.58 -14.37 8.27
CA ALA A 20 -4.78 -15.71 7.68
C ALA A 20 -4.54 -15.73 6.15
N LEU A 21 -4.60 -14.59 5.47
CA LEU A 21 -4.34 -14.45 4.04
C LEU A 21 -2.86 -14.21 3.69
N ARG A 22 -1.97 -14.07 4.68
CA ARG A 22 -0.54 -13.84 4.41
C ARG A 22 0.08 -14.93 3.55
N ASP A 23 -0.37 -16.18 3.70
CA ASP A 23 0.14 -17.34 2.95
C ASP A 23 -0.88 -17.90 1.95
N ARG A 24 -1.96 -17.16 1.67
CA ARG A 24 -3.04 -17.59 0.77
C ARG A 24 -3.41 -16.50 -0.21
N PRO A 25 -3.72 -16.83 -1.49
CA PRO A 25 -4.14 -15.83 -2.46
C PRO A 25 -5.53 -15.27 -2.09
N LEU A 26 -5.75 -13.98 -2.41
CA LEU A 26 -7.03 -13.31 -2.20
C LEU A 26 -8.18 -14.05 -2.93
N SER A 27 -7.89 -14.66 -4.09
CA SER A 27 -8.86 -15.46 -4.85
C SER A 27 -9.33 -16.75 -4.15
N SER A 28 -8.61 -17.21 -3.11
CA SER A 28 -8.98 -18.39 -2.32
C SER A 28 -9.96 -18.09 -1.18
N VAL A 29 -10.35 -16.83 -0.99
CA VAL A 29 -11.26 -16.41 0.07
C VAL A 29 -12.63 -17.06 -0.13
N THR A 30 -13.06 -17.80 0.86
CA THR A 30 -14.44 -18.29 1.01
C THR A 30 -14.82 -18.24 2.49
N PHE A 31 -16.11 -18.12 2.81
CA PHE A 31 -16.53 -18.16 4.19
C PHE A 31 -16.12 -19.44 4.91
N ARG A 32 -16.09 -20.57 4.21
CA ARG A 32 -15.67 -21.85 4.77
C ARG A 32 -14.20 -21.86 5.08
N SER A 33 -13.34 -21.47 4.11
CA SER A 33 -11.88 -21.46 4.32
C SER A 33 -11.45 -20.50 5.43
N LEU A 34 -12.16 -19.37 5.61
CA LEU A 34 -11.90 -18.42 6.69
C LEU A 34 -12.45 -18.91 8.02
N ALA A 35 -13.63 -19.51 8.05
CA ALA A 35 -14.20 -20.10 9.25
C ALA A 35 -13.28 -21.16 9.85
N ASP A 36 -12.76 -22.05 9.00
CA ASP A 36 -11.79 -23.08 9.39
C ASP A 36 -10.47 -22.46 9.88
N ALA A 37 -9.97 -21.40 9.23
CA ALA A 37 -8.71 -20.76 9.60
C ALA A 37 -8.80 -19.96 10.93
N LEU A 38 -9.96 -19.38 11.23
CA LEU A 38 -10.17 -18.52 12.40
C LEU A 38 -10.83 -19.25 13.58
N ASP A 39 -11.16 -20.53 13.42
CA ASP A 39 -11.95 -21.31 14.39
C ASP A 39 -13.27 -20.61 14.80
N VAL A 40 -14.00 -20.14 13.78
CA VAL A 40 -15.31 -19.51 13.96
C VAL A 40 -16.36 -20.20 13.07
N SER A 41 -17.64 -19.95 13.33
CA SER A 41 -18.68 -20.44 12.43
C SER A 41 -18.79 -19.57 11.16
N THR A 42 -19.15 -20.19 10.02
CA THR A 42 -19.50 -19.46 8.79
C THR A 42 -20.64 -18.47 9.01
N TYR A 43 -21.58 -18.81 9.92
CA TYR A 43 -22.67 -17.91 10.31
C TYR A 43 -22.13 -16.61 10.95
N ALA A 44 -21.10 -16.69 11.80
CA ALA A 44 -20.51 -15.50 12.40
C ALA A 44 -19.88 -14.58 11.34
N LEU A 45 -19.20 -15.14 10.34
CA LEU A 45 -18.64 -14.37 9.22
C LEU A 45 -19.72 -13.72 8.36
N VAL A 46 -20.76 -14.47 7.99
CA VAL A 46 -21.90 -13.93 7.23
C VAL A 46 -22.63 -12.84 8.03
N TYR A 47 -22.80 -13.03 9.34
CA TYR A 47 -23.43 -12.02 10.21
C TYR A 47 -22.66 -10.69 10.24
N HIS A 48 -21.30 -10.74 10.24
CA HIS A 48 -20.47 -9.53 10.33
C HIS A 48 -20.16 -8.91 8.97
N PHE A 49 -20.04 -9.72 7.91
CA PHE A 49 -19.52 -9.28 6.60
C PHE A 49 -20.54 -9.39 5.47
N GLY A 50 -21.72 -10.00 5.70
CA GLY A 50 -22.76 -10.11 4.69
C GLY A 50 -22.42 -11.13 3.59
N THR A 51 -22.39 -10.69 2.35
CA THR A 51 -22.08 -11.51 1.18
C THR A 51 -20.56 -11.71 1.02
N HIS A 52 -20.19 -12.64 0.15
CA HIS A 52 -18.79 -12.87 -0.21
C HIS A 52 -18.12 -11.62 -0.81
N ASP A 53 -18.84 -10.93 -1.71
CA ASP A 53 -18.32 -9.72 -2.35
C ASP A 53 -18.14 -8.56 -1.33
N GLU A 54 -19.08 -8.41 -0.39
CA GLU A 54 -18.94 -7.43 0.71
C GLU A 54 -17.74 -7.74 1.59
N LEU A 55 -17.49 -9.01 1.91
CA LEU A 55 -16.30 -9.43 2.65
C LEU A 55 -15.02 -9.09 1.88
N VAL A 56 -14.96 -9.39 0.58
CA VAL A 56 -13.80 -9.08 -0.27
C VAL A 56 -13.57 -7.56 -0.31
N VAL A 57 -14.63 -6.76 -0.47
CA VAL A 57 -14.54 -5.29 -0.42
C VAL A 57 -13.94 -4.82 0.90
N GLU A 58 -14.39 -5.34 2.03
CA GLU A 58 -13.86 -4.95 3.35
C GLU A 58 -12.37 -5.34 3.53
N ILE A 59 -11.96 -6.50 3.03
CA ILE A 59 -10.54 -6.90 3.03
C ILE A 59 -9.72 -5.91 2.20
N VAL A 60 -10.14 -5.61 0.98
CA VAL A 60 -9.44 -4.67 0.10
C VAL A 60 -9.40 -3.27 0.72
N GLN A 61 -10.51 -2.78 1.26
CA GLN A 61 -10.56 -1.48 1.96
C GLN A 61 -9.60 -1.41 3.17
N ALA A 62 -9.44 -2.49 3.91
CA ALA A 62 -8.49 -2.51 5.02
C ALA A 62 -7.02 -2.46 4.56
N LEU A 63 -6.69 -3.10 3.41
CA LEU A 63 -5.37 -2.98 2.78
C LEU A 63 -5.13 -1.55 2.27
N VAL A 64 -6.13 -0.94 1.64
CA VAL A 64 -6.10 0.47 1.19
C VAL A 64 -5.88 1.41 2.37
N ALA A 65 -6.64 1.25 3.46
CA ALA A 65 -6.53 2.10 4.66
C ALA A 65 -5.12 2.00 5.30
N ARG A 66 -4.48 0.83 5.23
CA ARG A 66 -3.10 0.68 5.68
C ARG A 66 -2.14 1.56 4.87
N GLN A 67 -2.26 1.58 3.54
CA GLN A 67 -1.45 2.41 2.66
C GLN A 67 -1.73 3.91 2.86
N GLU A 68 -2.99 4.29 3.02
CA GLU A 68 -3.37 5.67 3.33
C GLU A 68 -2.75 6.16 4.65
N GLY A 69 -2.74 5.31 5.68
CA GLY A 69 -2.09 5.62 6.95
C GLY A 69 -0.58 5.90 6.81
N ILE A 70 0.12 5.19 5.91
CA ILE A 70 1.53 5.45 5.60
C ILE A 70 1.68 6.81 4.92
N ILE A 71 0.88 7.08 3.86
CA ILE A 71 0.92 8.35 3.13
C ILE A 71 0.62 9.54 4.06
N ASP A 72 -0.35 9.42 4.95
CA ASP A 72 -0.73 10.49 5.87
C ASP A 72 0.34 10.77 6.94
N ALA A 73 1.01 9.73 7.43
CA ALA A 73 2.14 9.88 8.34
C ALA A 73 3.29 10.66 7.68
N GLU A 74 3.59 10.38 6.41
CA GLU A 74 4.64 11.04 5.65
C GLU A 74 4.29 12.48 5.24
N ARG A 75 3.00 12.81 5.03
CA ARG A 75 2.53 14.18 4.76
C ARG A 75 2.86 15.16 5.88
N SER A 76 3.03 14.69 7.09
CA SER A 76 3.34 15.50 8.27
C SER A 76 4.84 15.88 8.36
N SER A 77 5.69 15.39 7.44
CA SER A 77 7.12 15.65 7.43
C SER A 77 7.45 17.08 6.99
N SER A 78 8.62 17.60 7.46
CA SER A 78 9.13 18.92 7.17
C SER A 78 9.36 19.15 5.66
N PRO A 79 9.17 20.38 5.13
CA PRO A 79 9.31 20.66 3.70
C PRO A 79 10.78 20.86 3.28
N THR A 80 11.68 19.96 3.66
CA THR A 80 13.07 19.93 3.17
C THR A 80 13.30 18.70 2.30
N LEU A 81 14.22 18.82 1.34
CA LEU A 81 14.57 17.68 0.48
C LEU A 81 15.04 16.48 1.31
N GLU A 82 15.86 16.70 2.34
CA GLU A 82 16.36 15.61 3.17
C GLU A 82 15.24 14.93 3.95
N ALA A 83 14.31 15.68 4.53
CA ALA A 83 13.14 15.12 5.21
C ALA A 83 12.23 14.33 4.24
N HIS A 84 12.07 14.81 3.00
CA HIS A 84 11.34 14.10 1.97
C HIS A 84 12.02 12.78 1.58
N LEU A 85 13.34 12.79 1.39
CA LEU A 85 14.11 11.59 1.06
C LEU A 85 14.10 10.58 2.21
N GLU A 86 14.14 11.05 3.45
CA GLU A 86 14.05 10.18 4.62
C GLU A 86 12.70 9.49 4.71
N ALA A 87 11.61 10.22 4.49
CA ALA A 87 10.26 9.64 4.41
C ALA A 87 10.17 8.54 3.33
N VAL A 88 10.76 8.78 2.14
CA VAL A 88 10.83 7.76 1.08
C VAL A 88 11.63 6.53 1.53
N ARG A 89 12.78 6.72 2.20
CA ARG A 89 13.59 5.61 2.72
C ARG A 89 12.86 4.81 3.80
N GLU A 90 12.21 5.50 4.74
CA GLU A 90 11.43 4.87 5.82
C GLU A 90 10.28 4.05 5.27
N SER A 91 9.52 4.60 4.32
CA SER A 91 8.44 3.89 3.63
C SER A 91 8.96 2.64 2.92
N TRP A 92 10.04 2.78 2.16
CA TRP A 92 10.68 1.65 1.50
C TRP A 92 11.19 0.60 2.50
N HIS A 93 11.88 1.03 3.56
CA HIS A 93 12.36 0.13 4.61
C HIS A 93 11.21 -0.63 5.27
N GLY A 94 10.09 0.04 5.54
CA GLY A 94 8.88 -0.61 6.04
C GLY A 94 8.33 -1.67 5.08
N ALA A 95 8.35 -1.39 3.77
CA ALA A 95 7.91 -2.33 2.74
C ALA A 95 8.81 -3.59 2.66
N MET A 96 10.11 -3.44 2.90
CA MET A 96 11.10 -4.53 2.84
C MET A 96 11.06 -5.48 4.04
N GLN A 97 10.36 -5.15 5.12
CA GLN A 97 10.29 -6.01 6.31
C GLN A 97 9.65 -7.37 5.98
N PRO A 98 10.17 -8.50 6.49
CA PRO A 98 9.63 -9.83 6.21
C PRO A 98 8.13 -9.97 6.51
N LEU A 99 7.65 -9.29 7.55
CA LEU A 99 6.23 -9.30 7.94
C LEU A 99 5.33 -8.49 6.98
N THR A 100 5.89 -7.59 6.20
CA THR A 100 5.14 -6.72 5.27
C THR A 100 5.02 -7.34 3.88
N ARG A 101 5.99 -8.14 3.46
CA ARG A 101 6.03 -8.77 2.13
C ARG A 101 4.72 -9.51 1.73
N PRO A 102 4.11 -10.35 2.59
CA PRO A 102 2.82 -10.95 2.28
C PRO A 102 1.69 -9.94 2.07
N LEU A 103 1.75 -8.79 2.75
CA LEU A 103 0.76 -7.71 2.59
C LEU A 103 0.95 -6.99 1.25
N LEU A 104 2.20 -6.75 0.80
CA LEU A 104 2.47 -6.20 -0.54
C LEU A 104 1.88 -7.08 -1.64
N ARG A 105 2.00 -8.41 -1.51
CA ARG A 105 1.36 -9.35 -2.44
C ARG A 105 -0.17 -9.18 -2.45
N LEU A 106 -0.79 -9.13 -1.28
CA LEU A 106 -2.24 -8.95 -1.18
C LEU A 106 -2.70 -7.60 -1.77
N GLU A 107 -1.93 -6.53 -1.59
CA GLU A 107 -2.19 -5.21 -2.16
C GLU A 107 -2.13 -5.22 -3.69
N LEU A 108 -1.15 -5.92 -4.27
CA LEU A 108 -1.06 -6.13 -5.72
C LEU A 108 -2.24 -6.96 -6.24
N GLU A 109 -2.59 -8.07 -5.56
CA GLU A 109 -3.75 -8.89 -5.91
C GLU A 109 -5.05 -8.09 -5.83
N ALA A 110 -5.21 -7.23 -4.81
CA ALA A 110 -6.39 -6.38 -4.63
C ALA A 110 -6.52 -5.35 -5.77
N ALA A 111 -5.41 -4.70 -6.17
CA ALA A 111 -5.41 -3.76 -7.27
C ALA A 111 -5.75 -4.44 -8.61
N LEU A 112 -5.19 -5.62 -8.88
CA LEU A 112 -5.49 -6.41 -10.07
C LEU A 112 -6.94 -6.95 -10.06
N LEU A 113 -7.46 -7.32 -8.89
CA LEU A 113 -8.86 -7.74 -8.75
C LEU A 113 -9.81 -6.60 -9.15
N GLU A 114 -9.56 -5.37 -8.71
CA GLU A 114 -10.39 -4.22 -9.10
C GLU A 114 -10.28 -3.85 -10.58
N VAL A 115 -9.18 -4.21 -11.26
CA VAL A 115 -9.09 -4.04 -12.73
C VAL A 115 -10.12 -4.91 -13.45
N VAL A 116 -10.32 -6.15 -13.00
CA VAL A 116 -11.27 -7.11 -13.60
C VAL A 116 -12.65 -7.05 -12.96
N ARG A 117 -12.79 -6.50 -11.77
CA ARG A 117 -14.02 -6.34 -10.99
C ARG A 117 -14.20 -4.87 -10.56
N PRO A 118 -14.38 -3.93 -11.50
CA PRO A 118 -14.52 -2.50 -11.19
C PRO A 118 -15.79 -2.17 -10.38
N ASP A 119 -16.72 -3.10 -10.31
CA ASP A 119 -17.92 -3.04 -9.48
C ASP A 119 -17.63 -3.08 -7.97
N LEU A 120 -16.50 -3.65 -7.54
CA LEU A 120 -16.10 -3.73 -6.12
C LEU A 120 -15.82 -2.34 -5.52
N ARG A 121 -15.25 -1.40 -6.28
CA ARG A 121 -15.00 0.00 -5.88
C ARG A 121 -14.35 0.13 -4.48
N ALA A 122 -13.40 -0.73 -4.17
CA ALA A 122 -12.75 -0.74 -2.86
C ALA A 122 -11.57 0.24 -2.75
N GLY A 123 -11.15 0.86 -3.86
CA GLY A 123 -10.15 1.94 -3.91
C GLY A 123 -8.69 1.46 -4.04
N ALA A 124 -8.44 0.18 -4.24
CA ALA A 124 -7.07 -0.35 -4.37
C ALA A 124 -6.35 0.22 -5.61
N ARG A 125 -7.07 0.44 -6.71
CA ARG A 125 -6.52 1.06 -7.93
C ARG A 125 -6.08 2.51 -7.73
N ASP A 126 -6.68 3.21 -6.79
CA ASP A 126 -6.41 4.63 -6.54
C ASP A 126 -5.18 4.84 -5.64
N VAL A 127 -4.69 3.81 -4.95
CA VAL A 127 -3.53 3.90 -4.05
C VAL A 127 -2.30 4.42 -4.79
N HIS A 128 -2.01 3.87 -5.98
CA HIS A 128 -0.90 4.33 -6.81
C HIS A 128 -1.02 5.83 -7.16
N SER A 129 -2.22 6.29 -7.54
CA SER A 129 -2.46 7.71 -7.84
C SER A 129 -2.26 8.60 -6.62
N ARG A 130 -2.61 8.12 -5.42
CA ARG A 130 -2.38 8.85 -4.16
C ARG A 130 -0.89 8.97 -3.82
N TRP A 131 -0.11 7.92 -4.05
CA TRP A 131 1.36 7.98 -3.93
C TRP A 131 1.97 9.00 -4.89
N LEU A 132 1.56 8.98 -6.17
CA LEU A 132 1.98 9.98 -7.15
C LEU A 132 1.62 11.41 -6.73
N GLN A 133 0.39 11.61 -6.26
CA GLN A 133 -0.07 12.92 -5.81
C GLN A 133 0.75 13.41 -4.61
N TRP A 134 0.97 12.55 -3.60
CA TRP A 134 1.77 12.91 -2.44
C TRP A 134 3.20 13.31 -2.82
N GLN A 135 3.86 12.53 -3.68
CA GLN A 135 5.22 12.82 -4.16
C GLN A 135 5.26 14.13 -4.94
N THR A 136 4.32 14.33 -5.87
CA THR A 136 4.22 15.56 -6.67
C THR A 136 4.04 16.79 -5.78
N ASP A 137 3.08 16.74 -4.84
CA ASP A 137 2.81 17.84 -3.92
C ASP A 137 4.02 18.14 -3.02
N SER A 138 4.75 17.11 -2.60
CA SER A 138 5.97 17.27 -1.81
C SER A 138 7.07 18.01 -2.58
N LEU A 139 7.31 17.63 -3.83
CA LEU A 139 8.28 18.31 -4.70
C LEU A 139 7.87 19.76 -5.02
N MET A 140 6.58 20.00 -5.25
CA MET A 140 6.08 21.36 -5.47
C MET A 140 6.28 22.26 -4.24
N ARG A 141 6.10 21.73 -3.02
CA ARG A 141 6.40 22.46 -1.78
C ARG A 141 7.87 22.81 -1.63
N LEU A 142 8.77 22.01 -2.21
CA LEU A 142 10.21 22.28 -2.28
C LEU A 142 10.58 23.32 -3.34
N GLY A 143 9.64 23.71 -4.21
CA GLY A 143 9.87 24.71 -5.26
C GLY A 143 10.11 24.13 -6.65
N VAL A 144 9.92 22.82 -6.84
CA VAL A 144 9.99 22.20 -8.17
C VAL A 144 8.73 22.56 -8.97
N ASP A 145 8.89 22.92 -10.24
CA ASP A 145 7.79 23.13 -11.17
C ASP A 145 6.86 21.92 -11.25
N ARG A 146 5.54 22.16 -11.42
CA ARG A 146 4.51 21.10 -11.40
C ARG A 146 4.76 19.97 -12.39
N ASP A 147 5.09 20.29 -13.64
CA ASP A 147 5.24 19.27 -14.68
C ASP A 147 6.49 18.41 -14.43
N ARG A 148 7.57 19.05 -13.98
CA ARG A 148 8.80 18.36 -13.57
C ARG A 148 8.58 17.54 -12.29
N ALA A 149 7.86 18.09 -11.31
CA ALA A 149 7.51 17.38 -10.09
C ALA A 149 6.69 16.13 -10.39
N ALA A 150 5.68 16.22 -11.27
CA ALA A 150 4.88 15.08 -11.67
C ALA A 150 5.69 14.00 -12.41
N LEU A 151 6.62 14.41 -13.27
CA LEU A 151 7.51 13.48 -13.98
C LEU A 151 8.44 12.74 -13.01
N GLU A 152 9.12 13.45 -12.10
CA GLU A 152 10.04 12.87 -11.15
C GLU A 152 9.33 11.99 -10.12
N ALA A 153 8.15 12.41 -9.64
CA ALA A 153 7.29 11.60 -8.81
C ALA A 153 6.93 10.28 -9.49
N ARG A 154 6.53 10.34 -10.77
CA ARG A 154 6.18 9.16 -11.55
C ARG A 154 7.37 8.22 -11.72
N LEU A 155 8.55 8.74 -12.06
CA LEU A 155 9.76 7.94 -12.22
C LEU A 155 10.13 7.21 -10.93
N LEU A 156 10.10 7.89 -9.78
CA LEU A 156 10.42 7.27 -8.49
C LEU A 156 9.38 6.21 -8.11
N VAL A 157 8.10 6.56 -8.15
CA VAL A 157 7.01 5.67 -7.72
C VAL A 157 6.99 4.40 -8.58
N ASP A 158 7.09 4.53 -9.91
CA ASP A 158 7.08 3.36 -10.79
C ASP A 158 8.33 2.48 -10.60
N GLN A 159 9.50 3.07 -10.33
CA GLN A 159 10.72 2.31 -9.98
C GLN A 159 10.54 1.52 -8.69
N LEU A 160 10.03 2.15 -7.62
CA LEU A 160 9.82 1.49 -6.33
C LEU A 160 8.74 0.40 -6.43
N TYR A 161 7.64 0.65 -7.15
CA TYR A 161 6.62 -0.39 -7.40
C TYR A 161 7.18 -1.57 -8.21
N GLY A 162 8.03 -1.30 -9.21
CA GLY A 162 8.72 -2.36 -9.95
C GLY A 162 9.60 -3.24 -9.05
N LEU A 163 10.36 -2.63 -8.13
CA LEU A 163 11.18 -3.36 -7.15
C LEU A 163 10.32 -4.12 -6.12
N GLN A 164 9.19 -3.57 -5.69
CA GLN A 164 8.23 -4.29 -4.83
C GLN A 164 7.64 -5.50 -5.54
N PHE A 165 7.30 -5.36 -6.82
CA PHE A 165 6.81 -6.45 -7.64
C PHE A 165 7.86 -7.55 -7.77
N ASP A 166 9.12 -7.19 -8.08
CA ASP A 166 10.23 -8.15 -8.15
C ASP A 166 10.41 -8.89 -6.81
N LEU A 167 10.39 -8.16 -5.68
CA LEU A 167 10.47 -8.75 -4.34
C LEU A 167 9.36 -9.79 -4.08
N VAL A 168 8.14 -9.50 -4.52
CA VAL A 168 7.00 -10.41 -4.35
C VAL A 168 7.14 -11.66 -5.23
N ILE A 169 7.64 -11.52 -6.47
CA ILE A 169 7.75 -12.62 -7.43
C ILE A 169 8.96 -13.51 -7.16
N SER A 170 10.13 -12.91 -6.94
CA SER A 170 11.38 -13.65 -6.74
C SER A 170 11.53 -14.20 -5.32
N GLY A 171 10.98 -13.50 -4.33
CA GLY A 171 11.21 -13.78 -2.92
C GLY A 171 12.63 -13.47 -2.44
N ASP A 172 13.51 -13.03 -3.34
CA ASP A 172 14.92 -12.71 -3.08
C ASP A 172 15.09 -11.18 -2.92
N ASP A 173 15.65 -10.74 -1.79
CA ASP A 173 15.93 -9.34 -1.49
C ASP A 173 17.41 -8.95 -1.64
N SER A 174 18.27 -9.91 -2.04
CA SER A 174 19.73 -9.74 -2.05
C SER A 174 20.23 -8.59 -2.94
N GLY A 175 19.54 -8.30 -4.04
CA GLY A 175 19.87 -7.21 -4.96
C GLY A 175 18.95 -5.99 -4.83
N ILE A 176 17.75 -6.18 -4.31
CA ILE A 176 16.68 -5.16 -4.32
C ILE A 176 17.03 -3.98 -3.42
N SER A 177 17.67 -4.22 -2.28
CA SER A 177 18.11 -3.17 -1.36
C SER A 177 19.11 -2.21 -2.02
N ALA A 178 20.09 -2.74 -2.77
CA ALA A 178 21.05 -1.92 -3.50
C ALA A 178 20.40 -1.15 -4.65
N LEU A 179 19.45 -1.76 -5.36
CA LEU A 179 18.71 -1.11 -6.44
C LEU A 179 17.79 0.00 -5.93
N SER A 180 17.12 -0.20 -4.80
CA SER A 180 16.27 0.84 -4.20
C SER A 180 17.10 2.02 -3.70
N GLN A 181 18.23 1.75 -3.04
CA GLN A 181 19.14 2.80 -2.63
C GLN A 181 19.64 3.61 -3.84
N ARG A 182 20.02 2.94 -4.92
CA ARG A 182 20.43 3.59 -6.16
C ARG A 182 19.31 4.43 -6.78
N ALA A 183 18.08 3.93 -6.82
CA ALA A 183 16.93 4.66 -7.33
C ALA A 183 16.67 5.95 -6.54
N ILE A 184 16.78 5.88 -5.19
CA ILE A 184 16.58 7.03 -4.31
C ILE A 184 17.75 8.04 -4.46
N ASP A 185 19.00 7.57 -4.60
CA ASP A 185 20.14 8.45 -4.81
C ASP A 185 20.08 9.16 -6.17
N ASP A 186 19.74 8.47 -7.24
CA ASP A 186 19.54 9.07 -8.57
C ASP A 186 18.37 10.08 -8.56
N TYR A 187 17.30 9.78 -7.82
CA TYR A 187 16.20 10.71 -7.60
C TYR A 187 16.67 11.98 -6.86
N ARG A 188 17.39 11.83 -5.74
CA ARG A 188 17.97 12.96 -5.00
C ARG A 188 18.78 13.86 -5.90
N ASP A 189 19.68 13.28 -6.72
CA ASP A 189 20.59 14.04 -7.58
C ASP A 189 19.80 14.83 -8.65
N ARG A 190 18.75 14.23 -9.24
CA ARG A 190 17.87 14.91 -10.19
C ARG A 190 17.10 16.05 -9.52
N ILE A 191 16.52 15.84 -8.34
CA ILE A 191 15.78 16.90 -7.63
C ILE A 191 16.73 18.04 -7.21
N THR A 192 17.93 17.72 -6.73
CA THR A 192 18.94 18.73 -6.39
C THR A 192 19.29 19.60 -7.59
N ALA A 193 19.47 18.99 -8.76
CA ALA A 193 19.75 19.72 -10.00
C ALA A 193 18.57 20.63 -10.42
N LEU A 194 17.33 20.15 -10.25
CA LEU A 194 16.13 20.96 -10.55
C LEU A 194 16.00 22.16 -9.61
N LEU A 195 16.29 21.99 -8.32
CA LEU A 195 16.23 23.07 -7.34
C LEU A 195 17.36 24.11 -7.51
N ALA A 196 18.49 23.71 -8.10
CA ALA A 196 19.61 24.62 -8.39
C ALA A 196 19.43 25.36 -9.73
N ALA A 197 18.54 24.93 -10.60
CA ALA A 197 18.30 25.56 -11.89
C ALA A 197 17.52 26.89 -11.69
N PRO A 198 17.91 28.01 -12.33
CA PRO A 198 17.14 29.24 -12.27
C PRO A 198 15.75 29.02 -12.84
N LEU A 199 14.74 29.61 -12.19
CA LEU A 199 13.36 29.64 -12.72
C LEU A 199 13.39 30.35 -14.09
N ALA A 200 13.01 29.62 -15.14
CA ALA A 200 12.97 30.14 -16.50
C ALA A 200 11.74 31.03 -16.72
#